data_e888ef6bfc1ee7ebddba8f8b6257d7c0
#
_entry.id   e888ef6bfc1ee7ebddba8f8b6257d7c0
#
_cell.length_a   1.000
_cell.length_b   1.000
_cell.length_c   1.000
_cell.angle_alpha   90.00
_cell.angle_beta   90.00
_cell.angle_gamma   90.00
#
_symmetry.space_group_name_H-M   'P 1'
#
loop_
_entity.id
_entity.type
_entity.pdbx_description
1 polymer ?
#
loop_
_entity_poly.entity_id
_entity_poly.type
_entity_poly.pdbx_seq_one_letter_code
_entity_poly.pdbx_strand_id
1 'polypeptide(L)'
;MNESKTKPYRYLIAYLLDDLPIGAKFKPSALHITILPWFALETDEGPFLTWFYDHFDRVPAFNATVGERKLFGPQKDVPVNLMEPERKFMQLHMLALGWFGKVGARWAEKDPYVGDDYVPHVAQRRGFVLKEDQTLPITSLTLFKTARREDHIRAVAAKAIFHE
;
A
#
# COMPACT_ATOMS: atom_id res chain seq x y z
N MET A 1 11.74 26.90 -18.42
CA MET A 1 11.83 25.89 -17.35
C MET A 1 11.37 24.54 -17.87
N ASN A 2 12.04 23.53 -17.49
CA ASN A 2 11.78 22.21 -18.03
C ASN A 2 11.11 21.32 -16.97
N GLU A 3 9.78 21.25 -17.03
CA GLU A 3 9.00 20.47 -16.09
C GLU A 3 9.30 18.98 -16.15
N SER A 4 9.78 18.47 -17.29
CA SER A 4 10.09 17.06 -17.45
C SER A 4 11.21 16.58 -16.52
N LYS A 5 11.98 17.49 -15.94
CA LYS A 5 13.03 17.15 -14.98
C LYS A 5 12.53 16.99 -13.55
N THR A 6 11.28 17.39 -13.29
CA THR A 6 10.68 17.24 -11.95
C THR A 6 10.14 15.84 -11.80
N LYS A 7 10.60 15.12 -10.78
CA LYS A 7 10.09 13.78 -10.50
C LYS A 7 8.64 13.87 -10.03
N PRO A 8 7.76 12.99 -10.50
CA PRO A 8 6.38 12.95 -10.01
C PRO A 8 6.34 12.44 -8.58
N TYR A 9 5.27 12.77 -7.85
CA TYR A 9 4.98 12.10 -6.60
C TYR A 9 4.74 10.63 -6.86
N ARG A 10 5.20 9.80 -5.93
CA ARG A 10 4.92 8.36 -5.95
C ARG A 10 3.91 8.05 -4.88
N TYR A 11 3.02 7.12 -5.17
CA TYR A 11 1.90 6.74 -4.32
C TYR A 11 1.95 5.25 -4.04
N LEU A 12 1.39 4.87 -2.90
CA LEU A 12 1.26 3.47 -2.51
C LEU A 12 -0.03 3.32 -1.70
N ILE A 13 -0.78 2.26 -1.98
CA ILE A 13 -1.98 1.92 -1.21
C ILE A 13 -1.62 0.77 -0.28
N ALA A 14 -1.88 0.93 1.01
CA ALA A 14 -1.54 -0.08 2.01
C ALA A 14 -2.42 0.02 3.25
N TYR A 15 -2.43 -1.07 4.02
CA TYR A 15 -2.89 -1.02 5.40
C TYR A 15 -1.70 -0.65 6.28
N LEU A 16 -1.82 0.44 7.03
CA LEU A 16 -0.82 0.84 8.01
C LEU A 16 -1.17 0.26 9.36
N LEU A 17 -0.21 -0.42 9.99
CA LEU A 17 -0.42 -0.98 11.33
C LEU A 17 -0.54 0.12 12.38
N ASP A 18 0.18 1.23 12.19
CA ASP A 18 0.04 2.42 13.03
C ASP A 18 -1.06 3.31 12.49
N ASP A 19 -1.92 3.80 13.38
CA ASP A 19 -3.01 4.68 12.98
C ASP A 19 -2.52 6.13 12.86
N LEU A 20 -2.17 6.52 11.64
CA LEU A 20 -1.68 7.87 11.36
C LEU A 20 -2.76 8.70 10.67
N PRO A 21 -2.94 9.96 11.09
CA PRO A 21 -3.94 10.83 10.47
C PRO A 21 -3.50 11.35 9.10
N ILE A 22 -4.47 11.81 8.31
CA ILE A 22 -4.19 12.45 7.03
C ILE A 22 -3.26 13.64 7.27
N GLY A 23 -2.25 13.77 6.43
CA GLY A 23 -1.23 14.80 6.54
C GLY A 23 -0.02 14.40 7.38
N ALA A 24 -0.12 13.32 8.15
CA ALA A 24 1.03 12.85 8.93
C ALA A 24 2.18 12.44 8.02
N LYS A 25 3.39 12.78 8.43
CA LYS A 25 4.61 12.38 7.74
C LYS A 25 5.28 11.27 8.53
N PHE A 26 5.86 10.32 7.84
CA PHE A 26 6.50 9.19 8.50
C PHE A 26 7.67 8.66 7.66
N LYS A 27 8.55 7.94 8.34
CA LYS A 27 9.71 7.32 7.69
C LYS A 27 9.33 5.94 7.12
N PRO A 28 10.11 5.42 6.17
CA PRO A 28 9.84 4.12 5.56
C PRO A 28 9.76 2.94 6.52
N SER A 29 10.15 3.11 7.78
CA SER A 29 10.14 2.05 8.80
C SER A 29 8.75 1.69 9.33
N ALA A 30 7.69 2.44 8.99
CA ALA A 30 6.34 2.11 9.44
C ALA A 30 5.88 0.78 8.83
N LEU A 31 5.39 -0.13 9.67
CA LEU A 31 4.92 -1.43 9.20
C LEU A 31 3.63 -1.28 8.41
N HIS A 32 3.55 -1.99 7.29
CA HIS A 32 2.38 -1.93 6.43
C HIS A 32 2.22 -3.19 5.60
N ILE A 33 0.98 -3.42 5.16
CA ILE A 33 0.65 -4.47 4.19
C ILE A 33 0.35 -3.75 2.88
N THR A 34 1.20 -3.94 1.88
CA THR A 34 1.00 -3.29 0.58
C THR A 34 -0.21 -3.89 -0.13
N ILE A 35 -1.10 -3.05 -0.61
CA ILE A 35 -2.23 -3.44 -1.47
C ILE A 35 -1.89 -3.14 -2.93
N LEU A 36 -1.36 -1.98 -3.21
CA LEU A 36 -0.89 -1.62 -4.55
C LEU A 36 0.50 -1.00 -4.43
N PRO A 37 1.51 -1.59 -5.10
CA PRO A 37 2.88 -1.09 -4.97
C PRO A 37 3.05 0.29 -5.61
N TRP A 38 4.20 0.88 -5.40
CA TRP A 38 4.50 2.26 -5.78
C TRP A 38 4.17 2.56 -7.24
N PHE A 39 3.43 3.64 -7.46
CA PHE A 39 3.04 4.11 -8.80
C PHE A 39 3.08 5.64 -8.84
N ALA A 40 3.13 6.17 -10.07
CA ALA A 40 3.05 7.60 -10.33
C ALA A 40 1.78 7.89 -11.12
N LEU A 41 1.18 9.05 -10.88
CA LEU A 41 0.04 9.53 -11.64
C LEU A 41 0.54 10.42 -12.78
N GLU A 42 -0.03 10.21 -13.96
CA GLU A 42 0.21 11.08 -15.12
C GLU A 42 -0.90 12.13 -15.27
N THR A 43 -1.89 12.08 -14.34
CA THR A 43 -3.04 12.98 -14.30
C THR A 43 -3.10 13.64 -12.92
N ASP A 44 -4.06 14.57 -12.77
CA ASP A 44 -4.26 15.24 -11.49
C ASP A 44 -4.68 14.28 -10.39
N GLU A 45 -4.29 14.59 -9.17
CA GLU A 45 -4.58 13.78 -7.99
C GLU A 45 -6.07 13.72 -7.65
N GLY A 46 -6.82 14.82 -7.89
CA GLY A 46 -8.21 14.91 -7.48
C GLY A 46 -9.11 13.77 -7.93
N PRO A 47 -9.18 13.45 -9.23
CA PRO A 47 -10.00 12.33 -9.71
C PRO A 47 -9.60 10.99 -9.10
N PHE A 48 -8.31 10.80 -8.85
CA PHE A 48 -7.82 9.59 -8.21
C PHE A 48 -8.31 9.51 -6.75
N LEU A 49 -8.25 10.59 -6.01
CA LEU A 49 -8.73 10.61 -4.63
C LEU A 49 -10.23 10.31 -4.54
N THR A 50 -11.01 10.89 -5.46
CA THR A 50 -12.44 10.60 -5.53
C THR A 50 -12.69 9.11 -5.75
N TRP A 51 -11.98 8.52 -6.70
CA TRP A 51 -12.10 7.08 -6.98
C TRP A 51 -11.71 6.26 -5.75
N PHE A 52 -10.62 6.62 -5.08
CA PHE A 52 -10.10 5.91 -3.92
C PHE A 52 -11.15 5.83 -2.81
N TYR A 53 -11.76 6.97 -2.46
CA TYR A 53 -12.80 7.01 -1.43
C TYR A 53 -14.06 6.26 -1.86
N ASP A 54 -14.53 6.50 -3.09
CA ASP A 54 -15.75 5.88 -3.58
C ASP A 54 -15.70 4.35 -3.57
N HIS A 55 -14.54 3.79 -3.87
CA HIS A 55 -14.40 2.33 -3.99
C HIS A 55 -14.02 1.68 -2.66
N PHE A 56 -13.13 2.27 -1.89
CA PHE A 56 -12.68 1.63 -0.67
C PHE A 56 -13.57 1.89 0.54
N ASP A 57 -14.33 2.98 0.57
CA ASP A 57 -15.32 3.21 1.63
C ASP A 57 -16.39 2.13 1.70
N ARG A 58 -16.61 1.41 0.61
CA ARG A 58 -17.66 0.38 0.53
C ARG A 58 -17.17 -1.01 0.89
N VAL A 59 -15.91 -1.16 1.16
CA VAL A 59 -15.33 -2.46 1.47
C VAL A 59 -15.67 -2.82 2.91
N PRO A 60 -16.17 -4.04 3.17
CA PRO A 60 -16.40 -4.47 4.55
C PRO A 60 -15.09 -4.73 5.27
N ALA A 61 -15.02 -4.33 6.53
CA ALA A 61 -13.88 -4.63 7.38
C ALA A 61 -13.77 -6.14 7.59
N PHE A 62 -12.55 -6.63 7.79
CA PHE A 62 -12.32 -8.05 8.05
C PHE A 62 -11.13 -8.22 8.97
N ASN A 63 -11.04 -9.40 9.58
CA ASN A 63 -9.90 -9.76 10.41
C ASN A 63 -8.89 -10.53 9.57
N ALA A 64 -7.63 -10.12 9.68
CA ALA A 64 -6.51 -10.81 9.06
C ALA A 64 -5.69 -11.50 10.13
N THR A 65 -4.96 -12.52 9.74
CA THR A 65 -4.09 -13.28 10.63
C THR A 65 -2.67 -13.24 10.09
N VAL A 66 -1.71 -13.01 10.97
CA VAL A 66 -0.30 -13.06 10.62
C VAL A 66 0.09 -14.52 10.42
N GLY A 67 0.54 -14.84 9.22
CA GLY A 67 0.91 -16.20 8.82
C GLY A 67 2.39 -16.49 8.99
N GLU A 68 2.84 -17.49 8.25
CA GLU A 68 4.21 -17.98 8.36
C GLU A 68 5.23 -16.94 7.90
N ARG A 69 6.44 -17.14 8.38
CA ARG A 69 7.60 -16.34 8.02
C ARG A 69 8.21 -16.85 6.74
N LYS A 70 8.58 -15.93 5.85
CA LYS A 70 9.31 -16.26 4.62
C LYS A 70 10.40 -15.24 4.36
N LEU A 71 11.33 -15.61 3.51
CA LEU A 71 12.39 -14.72 3.05
C LEU A 71 12.10 -14.31 1.62
N PHE A 72 11.93 -13.01 1.40
CA PHE A 72 11.62 -12.43 0.10
C PHE A 72 12.83 -11.66 -0.46
N GLY A 73 12.71 -11.23 -1.71
CA GLY A 73 13.72 -10.46 -2.40
C GLY A 73 14.60 -11.29 -3.28
N PRO A 74 15.37 -10.67 -4.19
CA PRO A 74 16.24 -11.40 -5.13
C PRO A 74 17.28 -12.28 -4.44
N GLN A 75 17.72 -11.90 -3.24
CA GLN A 75 18.71 -12.63 -2.47
C GLN A 75 18.09 -13.43 -1.33
N LYS A 76 16.76 -13.46 -1.23
CA LYS A 76 16.01 -14.17 -0.19
C LYS A 76 16.50 -13.82 1.21
N ASP A 77 16.70 -12.53 1.45
CA ASP A 77 17.23 -12.00 2.71
C ASP A 77 16.29 -11.00 3.40
N VAL A 78 15.10 -10.77 2.85
CA VAL A 78 14.11 -9.87 3.45
C VAL A 78 13.08 -10.71 4.22
N PRO A 79 13.11 -10.73 5.55
CA PRO A 79 12.14 -11.49 6.32
C PRO A 79 10.78 -10.82 6.28
N VAL A 80 9.75 -11.60 5.97
CA VAL A 80 8.36 -11.15 5.94
C VAL A 80 7.48 -12.15 6.65
N ASN A 81 6.30 -11.71 7.09
CA ASN A 81 5.22 -12.60 7.47
C ASN A 81 4.15 -12.54 6.38
N LEU A 82 3.71 -13.70 5.93
CA LEU A 82 2.57 -13.77 5.02
C LEU A 82 1.30 -13.39 5.76
N MET A 83 0.33 -12.82 5.04
CA MET A 83 -0.94 -12.43 5.64
C MET A 83 -2.06 -13.31 5.11
N GLU A 84 -2.99 -13.65 5.99
CA GLU A 84 -4.17 -14.46 5.69
C GLU A 84 -5.44 -13.72 6.09
N PRO A 85 -6.57 -13.90 5.41
CA PRO A 85 -6.76 -14.76 4.23
C PRO A 85 -6.27 -14.07 2.96
N GLU A 86 -5.48 -14.76 2.19
CA GLU A 86 -4.91 -14.26 0.95
C GLU A 86 -5.98 -13.72 0.00
N ARG A 87 -7.11 -14.43 -0.08
CA ARG A 87 -8.21 -14.07 -0.96
C ARG A 87 -8.75 -12.66 -0.70
N LYS A 88 -8.88 -12.27 0.58
CA LYS A 88 -9.39 -10.95 0.93
C LYS A 88 -8.44 -9.84 0.48
N PHE A 89 -7.16 -10.04 0.69
CA PHE A 89 -6.16 -9.07 0.23
C PHE A 89 -6.08 -9.03 -1.29
N MET A 90 -6.19 -10.18 -1.94
CA MET A 90 -6.21 -10.24 -3.41
C MET A 90 -7.41 -9.47 -3.98
N GLN A 91 -8.57 -9.55 -3.33
CA GLN A 91 -9.74 -8.78 -3.75
C GLN A 91 -9.47 -7.27 -3.69
N LEU A 92 -8.84 -6.80 -2.62
CA LEU A 92 -8.45 -5.39 -2.51
C LEU A 92 -7.44 -5.00 -3.58
N HIS A 93 -6.45 -5.85 -3.79
CA HIS A 93 -5.43 -5.62 -4.82
C HIS A 93 -6.05 -5.53 -6.22
N MET A 94 -6.93 -6.46 -6.56
CA MET A 94 -7.56 -6.47 -7.87
C MET A 94 -8.52 -5.29 -8.07
N LEU A 95 -9.18 -4.85 -7.01
CA LEU A 95 -10.00 -3.63 -7.07
C LEU A 95 -9.14 -2.41 -7.42
N ALA A 96 -8.01 -2.26 -6.76
CA ALA A 96 -7.08 -1.17 -7.03
C ALA A 96 -6.47 -1.29 -8.43
N LEU A 97 -6.08 -2.48 -8.82
CA LEU A 97 -5.46 -2.75 -10.12
C LEU A 97 -6.41 -2.47 -11.28
N GLY A 98 -7.69 -2.75 -11.10
CA GLY A 98 -8.70 -2.49 -12.12
C GLY A 98 -8.81 -1.02 -12.50
N TRP A 99 -8.62 -0.13 -11.53
CA TRP A 99 -8.57 1.31 -11.81
C TRP A 99 -7.29 1.70 -12.54
N PHE A 100 -6.17 1.12 -12.14
CA PHE A 100 -4.84 1.50 -12.62
C PHE A 100 -4.75 1.54 -14.15
N GLY A 101 -5.39 0.60 -14.82
CA GLY A 101 -5.35 0.54 -16.28
C GLY A 101 -6.27 1.55 -16.98
N LYS A 102 -7.14 2.25 -16.24
CA LYS A 102 -8.13 3.17 -16.82
C LYS A 102 -7.72 4.64 -16.76
N VAL A 103 -6.76 4.97 -15.93
CA VAL A 103 -6.30 6.33 -15.75
C VAL A 103 -4.80 6.37 -15.98
N GLY A 104 -4.27 7.49 -16.37
CA GLY A 104 -2.86 7.61 -16.69
C GLY A 104 -1.95 7.42 -15.50
N ALA A 105 -1.76 6.18 -15.11
CA ALA A 105 -0.86 5.80 -14.03
C ALA A 105 0.21 4.86 -14.58
N ARG A 106 1.36 4.83 -13.94
CA ARG A 106 2.46 3.96 -14.31
C ARG A 106 3.19 3.47 -13.06
N TRP A 107 3.78 2.28 -13.16
CA TRP A 107 4.54 1.75 -12.05
C TRP A 107 5.82 2.57 -11.82
N ALA A 108 6.11 2.83 -10.56
CA ALA A 108 7.36 3.49 -10.18
C ALA A 108 8.50 2.48 -10.05
N GLU A 109 8.17 1.20 -10.01
CA GLU A 109 9.13 0.11 -9.92
C GLU A 109 9.21 -0.64 -11.25
N LYS A 110 10.38 -1.18 -11.54
CA LYS A 110 10.53 -2.15 -12.60
C LYS A 110 10.08 -3.49 -12.04
N ASP A 111 9.29 -4.26 -12.72
CA ASP A 111 8.84 -5.60 -12.31
C ASP A 111 8.08 -5.61 -10.96
N PRO A 112 6.99 -4.84 -10.83
CA PRO A 112 6.18 -4.87 -9.60
C PRO A 112 5.47 -6.22 -9.45
N TYR A 113 5.28 -6.64 -8.19
CA TYR A 113 4.53 -7.86 -7.90
C TYR A 113 3.03 -7.55 -7.88
N VAL A 114 2.38 -7.71 -9.02
CA VAL A 114 0.96 -7.37 -9.20
C VAL A 114 0.23 -8.52 -9.89
N GLY A 115 -1.11 -8.50 -9.80
CA GLY A 115 -1.93 -9.54 -10.38
C GLY A 115 -1.65 -10.88 -9.73
N ASP A 116 -1.37 -11.90 -10.53
CA ASP A 116 -1.09 -13.25 -10.04
C ASP A 116 0.17 -13.34 -9.19
N ASP A 117 1.07 -12.38 -9.32
CA ASP A 117 2.32 -12.35 -8.54
C ASP A 117 2.16 -11.63 -7.20
N TYR A 118 1.00 -11.05 -6.92
CA TYR A 118 0.76 -10.35 -5.67
C TYR A 118 0.64 -11.34 -4.51
N VAL A 119 1.41 -11.08 -3.45
CA VAL A 119 1.36 -11.87 -2.22
C VAL A 119 1.26 -10.91 -1.03
N PRO A 120 0.16 -10.96 -0.26
CA PRO A 120 0.04 -10.08 0.91
C PRO A 120 1.02 -10.47 2.01
N HIS A 121 1.77 -9.48 2.48
CA HIS A 121 2.78 -9.72 3.51
C HIS A 121 3.15 -8.43 4.23
N VAL A 122 3.75 -8.59 5.40
CA VAL A 122 4.37 -7.50 6.15
C VAL A 122 5.87 -7.74 6.20
N ALA A 123 6.64 -6.80 5.68
CA ALA A 123 8.09 -6.87 5.82
C ALA A 123 8.48 -6.49 7.25
N GLN A 124 9.29 -7.31 7.89
CA GLN A 124 9.77 -7.03 9.23
C GLN A 124 10.75 -5.88 9.21
N ARG A 125 10.68 -5.05 10.24
CA ARG A 125 11.59 -3.94 10.43
C ARG A 125 12.32 -4.10 11.75
N ARG A 126 13.50 -3.53 11.84
CA ARG A 126 14.32 -3.59 13.04
C ARG A 126 13.51 -3.11 14.26
N GLY A 127 13.38 -3.96 15.25
CA GLY A 127 12.62 -3.66 16.46
C GLY A 127 11.13 -3.93 16.35
N PHE A 128 10.62 -4.34 15.19
CA PHE A 128 9.20 -4.63 14.97
C PHE A 128 9.03 -6.00 14.36
N VAL A 129 8.56 -6.95 15.17
CA VAL A 129 8.32 -8.33 14.75
C VAL A 129 6.90 -8.70 15.12
N LEU A 130 6.12 -9.13 14.13
CA LEU A 130 4.77 -9.63 14.38
C LEU A 130 4.85 -11.10 14.78
N LYS A 131 3.92 -11.51 15.63
CA LYS A 131 3.80 -12.93 16.02
C LYS A 131 2.89 -13.65 15.04
N GLU A 132 3.26 -14.89 14.68
CA GLU A 132 2.36 -15.76 13.94
C GLU A 132 1.05 -15.94 14.72
N ASP A 133 -0.04 -16.09 13.99
CA ASP A 133 -1.40 -16.24 14.52
C ASP A 133 -1.96 -14.98 15.20
N GLN A 134 -1.22 -13.89 15.20
CA GLN A 134 -1.76 -12.61 15.68
C GLN A 134 -2.86 -12.14 14.74
N THR A 135 -3.96 -11.66 15.32
CA THR A 135 -5.08 -11.09 14.55
C THR A 135 -4.89 -9.60 14.37
N LEU A 136 -5.09 -9.13 13.13
CA LEU A 136 -5.08 -7.71 12.79
C LEU A 136 -6.43 -7.34 12.19
N PRO A 137 -7.17 -6.41 12.80
CA PRO A 137 -8.42 -5.93 12.21
C PRO A 137 -8.13 -4.98 11.04
N ILE A 138 -8.49 -5.38 9.84
CA ILE A 138 -8.29 -4.55 8.65
C ILE A 138 -9.53 -3.67 8.49
N THR A 139 -9.43 -2.45 8.95
CA THR A 139 -10.55 -1.52 9.06
C THR A 139 -10.41 -0.28 8.18
N SER A 140 -9.27 -0.14 7.51
CA SER A 140 -9.03 1.02 6.65
C SER A 140 -7.91 0.73 5.67
N LEU A 141 -7.83 1.53 4.62
CA LEU A 141 -6.66 1.57 3.76
C LEU A 141 -6.13 2.99 3.72
N THR A 142 -4.84 3.11 3.63
CA THR A 142 -4.15 4.38 3.57
C THR A 142 -3.50 4.55 2.20
N LEU A 143 -3.69 5.73 1.63
CA LEU A 143 -2.91 6.15 0.47
C LEU A 143 -1.78 7.02 0.99
N PHE A 144 -0.54 6.57 0.83
CA PHE A 144 0.58 7.46 1.09
C PHE A 144 1.24 7.88 -0.19
N LYS A 145 1.90 9.02 -0.10
CA LYS A 145 2.73 9.53 -1.18
C LYS A 145 4.05 10.02 -0.61
N THR A 146 5.04 10.21 -1.45
CA THR A 146 6.25 10.90 -1.04
C THR A 146 5.87 12.30 -0.54
N ALA A 147 6.44 12.73 0.60
CA ALA A 147 6.11 14.02 1.20
C ALA A 147 6.50 15.17 0.27
N ARG A 148 7.60 15.00 -0.44
CA ARG A 148 8.03 15.84 -1.56
C ARG A 148 8.38 14.90 -2.70
N ARG A 149 8.42 15.44 -3.92
CA ARG A 149 8.65 14.62 -5.11
C ARG A 149 9.96 13.82 -5.06
N GLU A 150 10.96 14.30 -4.35
CA GLU A 150 12.29 13.67 -4.27
C GLU A 150 12.62 13.14 -2.88
N ASP A 151 11.65 13.06 -2.00
CA ASP A 151 11.88 12.75 -0.60
C ASP A 151 11.77 11.25 -0.31
N HIS A 152 12.46 10.82 0.74
CA HIS A 152 12.29 9.50 1.32
C HIS A 152 11.15 9.47 2.34
N ILE A 153 10.77 10.63 2.86
CA ILE A 153 9.69 10.74 3.83
C ILE A 153 8.35 10.58 3.11
N ARG A 154 7.44 9.85 3.73
CA ARG A 154 6.10 9.62 3.23
C ARG A 154 5.10 10.48 3.96
N ALA A 155 4.01 10.79 3.30
CA ALA A 155 2.90 11.51 3.90
C ALA A 155 1.61 10.74 3.65
N VAL A 156 0.71 10.76 4.63
CA VAL A 156 -0.63 10.17 4.47
C VAL A 156 -1.47 11.14 3.64
N ALA A 157 -1.81 10.74 2.42
CA ALA A 157 -2.58 11.57 1.50
C ALA A 157 -4.08 11.34 1.64
N ALA A 158 -4.51 10.11 1.95
CA ALA A 158 -5.92 9.78 2.09
C ALA A 158 -6.06 8.52 2.94
N LYS A 159 -7.23 8.32 3.53
CA LYS A 159 -7.52 7.17 4.37
C LYS A 159 -8.99 6.80 4.20
N ALA A 160 -9.25 5.63 3.66
CA ALA A 160 -10.60 5.11 3.49
C ALA A 160 -10.93 4.19 4.66
N ILE A 161 -12.05 4.45 5.32
CA ILE A 161 -12.52 3.66 6.46
C ILE A 161 -13.50 2.61 5.94
N PHE A 162 -13.26 1.36 6.27
CA PHE A 162 -14.11 0.27 5.83
C PHE A 162 -15.41 0.21 6.64
N HIS A 163 -16.42 -0.40 6.04
CA HIS A 163 -17.68 -0.67 6.74
C HIS A 163 -17.49 -1.80 7.75
N GLU A 164 -18.19 -1.69 8.85
CA GLU A 164 -18.24 -2.75 9.85
C GLU A 164 -19.08 -3.94 9.39
#